data_9a2cceb9eb2e755c1c7ce9a1f249d632
#
_entry.id   9a2cceb9eb2e755c1c7ce9a1f249d632
#
_cell.length_a   1.000
_cell.length_b   1.000
_cell.length_c   1.000
_cell.angle_alpha   90.00
_cell.angle_beta   90.00
_cell.angle_gamma   90.00
#
_symmetry.space_group_name_H-M   'P 1'
#
loop_
_entity.id
_entity.type
_entity.pdbx_description
1 polymer ?
#
loop_
_entity_poly.entity_id
_entity_poly.type
_entity_poly.pdbx_seq_one_letter_code
_entity_poly.pdbx_strand_id
1 'polypeptide(L)'
;MRAVVTEIRETSAAVLCEDGQIRLIPAQNFHKGQEITLSAGRRRIRRPLMWAACVAVLCAMATTSVYAVCEPYSSVTVDGEESVEYTLNRFDWVIGTRVSGEKPPEGESVPPFTHARDAVRQAVEREYANGQENVSITVSSHDSGRAEGLREMLEKPGDGHRDDGAERPALRIRTAPPASEKTGDM
;
A
#
# COMPACT_ATOMS: atom_id res chain seq x y z
N MET A 1 -7.01 15.84 -48.38
CA MET A 1 -6.10 15.13 -49.26
C MET A 1 -6.93 14.60 -50.40
N ARG A 2 -6.60 14.96 -51.65
CA ARG A 2 -7.33 14.47 -52.80
C ARG A 2 -6.78 13.11 -53.23
N ALA A 3 -7.65 12.28 -53.79
CA ALA A 3 -7.29 10.97 -54.30
C ALA A 3 -8.20 10.61 -55.49
N VAL A 4 -7.69 9.79 -56.40
CA VAL A 4 -8.42 9.33 -57.57
C VAL A 4 -8.66 7.83 -57.45
N VAL A 5 -9.90 7.36 -57.67
CA VAL A 5 -10.27 5.96 -57.66
C VAL A 5 -9.64 5.26 -58.87
N THR A 6 -8.74 4.33 -58.64
CA THR A 6 -8.03 3.59 -59.69
C THR A 6 -8.68 2.22 -59.99
N GLU A 7 -9.14 1.51 -58.98
CA GLU A 7 -9.72 0.18 -59.12
C GLU A 7 -10.83 0.00 -58.09
N ILE A 8 -11.86 -0.71 -58.46
CA ILE A 8 -13.01 -1.05 -57.60
C ILE A 8 -13.13 -2.55 -57.55
N ARG A 9 -13.20 -3.07 -56.32
CA ARG A 9 -13.48 -4.46 -55.97
C ARG A 9 -14.79 -4.56 -55.18
N GLU A 10 -15.31 -5.74 -55.00
CA GLU A 10 -16.61 -5.94 -54.31
C GLU A 10 -16.74 -5.25 -52.98
N THR A 11 -15.69 -5.25 -52.16
CA THR A 11 -15.70 -4.69 -50.78
C THR A 11 -14.80 -3.51 -50.58
N SER A 12 -13.92 -3.20 -51.53
CA SER A 12 -12.91 -2.15 -51.39
C SER A 12 -12.63 -1.45 -52.71
N ALA A 13 -12.26 -0.19 -52.64
CA ALA A 13 -11.75 0.59 -53.79
C ALA A 13 -10.30 1.01 -53.51
N ALA A 14 -9.44 0.86 -54.54
CA ALA A 14 -8.07 1.38 -54.50
C ALA A 14 -8.09 2.81 -54.99
N VAL A 15 -7.48 3.69 -54.20
CA VAL A 15 -7.37 5.12 -54.56
C VAL A 15 -5.92 5.55 -54.55
N LEU A 16 -5.51 6.29 -55.56
CA LEU A 16 -4.21 6.91 -55.65
C LEU A 16 -4.30 8.30 -55.02
N CYS A 17 -3.54 8.53 -54.00
CA CYS A 17 -3.47 9.80 -53.30
C CYS A 17 -2.48 10.76 -53.94
N GLU A 18 -2.60 12.07 -53.70
CA GLU A 18 -1.65 13.11 -54.16
C GLU A 18 -0.20 12.86 -53.72
N ASP A 19 0.01 12.11 -52.61
CA ASP A 19 1.32 11.71 -52.11
C ASP A 19 1.93 10.51 -52.85
N GLY A 20 1.27 10.02 -53.93
CA GLY A 20 1.68 8.85 -54.69
C GLY A 20 1.38 7.51 -53.99
N GLN A 21 0.76 7.50 -52.81
CA GLN A 21 0.41 6.26 -52.11
C GLN A 21 -0.93 5.69 -52.61
N ILE A 22 -0.98 4.38 -52.76
CA ILE A 22 -2.24 3.66 -53.00
C ILE A 22 -2.82 3.26 -51.68
N ARG A 23 -4.09 3.63 -51.43
CA ARG A 23 -4.83 3.25 -50.24
C ARG A 23 -6.08 2.48 -50.62
N LEU A 24 -6.42 1.50 -49.81
CA LEU A 24 -7.67 0.77 -49.91
C LEU A 24 -8.70 1.40 -48.97
N ILE A 25 -9.85 1.76 -49.53
CA ILE A 25 -11.00 2.30 -48.80
C ILE A 25 -12.19 1.37 -49.02
N PRO A 26 -13.19 1.34 -48.11
CA PRO A 26 -14.40 0.59 -48.32
C PRO A 26 -15.09 1.01 -49.64
N ALA A 27 -15.55 0.03 -50.43
CA ALA A 27 -16.30 0.29 -51.63
C ALA A 27 -17.60 1.02 -51.26
N GLN A 28 -17.75 2.22 -51.77
CA GLN A 28 -18.99 2.97 -51.80
C GLN A 28 -19.31 3.17 -53.28
N ASN A 29 -20.45 3.74 -53.64
CA ASN A 29 -20.82 3.98 -55.06
C ASN A 29 -19.88 4.86 -55.82
N PHE A 30 -18.59 4.46 -55.87
CA PHE A 30 -17.54 5.16 -56.57
C PHE A 30 -17.48 4.70 -58.04
N HIS A 31 -16.99 5.58 -58.91
CA HIS A 31 -16.70 5.25 -60.32
C HIS A 31 -15.18 5.33 -60.54
N LYS A 32 -14.66 4.46 -61.39
CA LYS A 32 -13.25 4.48 -61.76
C LYS A 32 -12.91 5.84 -62.40
N GLY A 33 -11.84 6.46 -61.91
CA GLY A 33 -11.41 7.83 -62.29
C GLY A 33 -12.10 8.96 -61.52
N GLN A 34 -12.99 8.65 -60.57
CA GLN A 34 -13.63 9.64 -59.73
C GLN A 34 -12.60 10.28 -58.76
N GLU A 35 -12.55 11.62 -58.71
CA GLU A 35 -11.83 12.33 -57.66
C GLU A 35 -12.64 12.33 -56.37
N ILE A 36 -11.97 11.97 -55.29
CA ILE A 36 -12.55 11.99 -53.93
C ILE A 36 -11.65 12.73 -52.96
N THR A 37 -12.23 13.37 -51.99
CA THR A 37 -11.48 13.99 -50.90
C THR A 37 -11.46 13.04 -49.73
N LEU A 38 -10.30 12.44 -49.46
CA LEU A 38 -10.09 11.66 -48.26
C LEU A 38 -9.94 12.63 -47.08
N SER A 39 -10.86 12.62 -46.18
CA SER A 39 -10.64 13.21 -44.88
C SER A 39 -9.48 12.46 -44.26
N ALA A 40 -8.42 13.16 -43.83
CA ALA A 40 -7.35 12.57 -43.02
C ALA A 40 -8.04 11.90 -41.85
N GLY A 41 -8.12 10.58 -41.91
CA GLY A 41 -8.78 9.82 -40.85
C GLY A 41 -8.15 10.26 -39.54
N ARG A 42 -8.93 10.91 -38.67
CA ARG A 42 -8.48 11.29 -37.35
C ARG A 42 -7.96 10.03 -36.74
N ARG A 43 -6.62 9.82 -36.80
CA ARG A 43 -5.96 8.69 -36.13
C ARG A 43 -6.55 8.61 -34.75
N ARG A 44 -7.20 7.49 -34.44
CA ARG A 44 -7.79 7.22 -33.14
C ARG A 44 -6.68 7.26 -32.08
N ILE A 45 -6.25 8.45 -31.68
CA ILE A 45 -5.33 8.71 -30.57
C ILE A 45 -5.98 8.30 -29.22
N ARG A 46 -7.26 7.92 -29.26
CA ARG A 46 -8.01 7.56 -28.05
C ARG A 46 -7.49 6.31 -27.32
N ARG A 47 -6.97 5.31 -28.06
CA ARG A 47 -6.46 4.08 -27.42
C ARG A 47 -5.23 4.31 -26.55
N PRO A 48 -4.13 4.95 -27.01
CA PRO A 48 -2.98 5.19 -26.15
C PRO A 48 -3.31 6.12 -24.98
N LEU A 49 -4.21 7.09 -25.16
CA LEU A 49 -4.64 7.99 -24.08
C LEU A 49 -5.42 7.25 -22.98
N MET A 50 -6.29 6.32 -23.35
CA MET A 50 -7.01 5.47 -22.37
C MET A 50 -6.03 4.59 -21.58
N TRP A 51 -5.06 3.97 -22.23
CA TRP A 51 -4.04 3.19 -21.54
C TRP A 51 -3.20 4.04 -20.58
N ALA A 52 -2.80 5.24 -20.99
CA ALA A 52 -2.07 6.17 -20.14
C ALA A 52 -2.90 6.59 -18.90
N ALA A 53 -4.19 6.84 -19.08
CA ALA A 53 -5.08 7.16 -17.97
C ALA A 53 -5.23 5.97 -16.99
N CYS A 54 -5.39 4.76 -17.49
CA CYS A 54 -5.45 3.55 -16.64
C CYS A 54 -4.16 3.35 -15.82
N VAL A 55 -3.00 3.50 -16.46
CA VAL A 55 -1.70 3.39 -15.76
C VAL A 55 -1.56 4.48 -14.71
N ALA A 56 -1.94 5.72 -15.00
CA ALA A 56 -1.89 6.81 -14.03
C ALA A 56 -2.77 6.54 -12.80
N VAL A 57 -3.99 6.02 -13.00
CA VAL A 57 -4.90 5.64 -11.90
C VAL A 57 -4.30 4.51 -11.08
N LEU A 58 -3.76 3.47 -11.71
CA LEU A 58 -3.11 2.35 -11.01
C LEU A 58 -1.90 2.82 -10.19
N CYS A 59 -1.06 3.71 -10.75
CA CYS A 59 0.06 4.30 -10.01
C CYS A 59 -0.41 5.13 -8.81
N ALA A 60 -1.46 5.94 -8.97
CA ALA A 60 -2.02 6.73 -7.88
C ALA A 60 -2.57 5.82 -6.76
N MET A 61 -3.28 4.76 -7.10
CA MET A 61 -3.77 3.78 -6.12
C MET A 61 -2.63 3.06 -5.40
N ALA A 62 -1.59 2.65 -6.13
CA ALA A 62 -0.42 1.99 -5.55
C ALA A 62 0.32 2.90 -4.57
N THR A 63 0.57 4.16 -4.93
CA THR A 63 1.25 5.12 -4.04
C THR A 63 0.46 5.40 -2.78
N THR A 64 -0.85 5.59 -2.89
CA THR A 64 -1.74 5.80 -1.73
C THR A 64 -1.73 4.59 -0.79
N SER A 65 -1.74 3.38 -1.34
CA SER A 65 -1.72 2.14 -0.55
C SER A 65 -0.40 1.99 0.22
N VAL A 66 0.74 2.23 -0.44
CA VAL A 66 2.06 2.17 0.20
C VAL A 66 2.16 3.20 1.31
N TYR A 67 1.71 4.43 1.06
CA TYR A 67 1.72 5.49 2.07
C TYR A 67 0.91 5.08 3.32
N ALA A 68 -0.32 4.58 3.15
CA ALA A 68 -1.18 4.15 4.25
C ALA A 68 -0.60 2.98 5.07
N VAL A 69 0.19 2.10 4.43
CA VAL A 69 0.85 0.96 5.11
C VAL A 69 2.10 1.39 5.87
N CYS A 70 2.83 2.41 5.38
CA CYS A 70 4.09 2.85 5.98
C CYS A 70 3.93 4.02 6.97
N GLU A 71 2.75 4.63 7.07
CA GLU A 71 2.52 5.76 7.97
C GLU A 71 2.43 5.27 9.43
N PRO A 72 3.25 5.83 10.35
CA PRO A 72 3.16 5.53 11.77
C PRO A 72 1.85 6.07 12.35
N TYR A 73 1.08 5.22 13.00
CA TYR A 73 -0.24 5.55 13.52
C TYR A 73 -0.35 5.38 15.04
N SER A 74 0.31 4.37 15.59
CA SER A 74 0.35 4.08 17.03
C SER A 74 1.70 3.48 17.41
N SER A 75 2.00 3.45 18.72
CA SER A 75 3.16 2.75 19.24
C SER A 75 2.79 1.91 20.45
N VAL A 76 3.54 0.82 20.60
CA VAL A 76 3.45 -0.05 21.77
C VAL A 76 4.86 -0.20 22.34
N THR A 77 5.03 0.17 23.60
CA THR A 77 6.27 0.02 24.33
C THR A 77 6.15 -1.14 25.32
N VAL A 78 7.09 -2.05 25.27
CA VAL A 78 7.23 -3.14 26.24
C VAL A 78 8.41 -2.76 27.13
N ASP A 79 8.11 -2.49 28.41
CA ASP A 79 9.09 -2.10 29.42
C ASP A 79 9.41 -3.34 30.28
N GLY A 80 10.64 -3.83 30.13
CA GLY A 80 11.24 -4.91 30.87
C GLY A 80 12.63 -4.48 31.40
N GLU A 81 13.62 -5.33 31.26
CA GLU A 81 15.02 -4.98 31.48
C GLU A 81 15.50 -3.98 30.40
N GLU A 82 15.08 -4.24 29.18
CA GLU A 82 15.23 -3.32 28.06
C GLU A 82 13.85 -2.84 27.60
N SER A 83 13.73 -1.53 27.35
CA SER A 83 12.49 -0.97 26.82
C SER A 83 12.49 -1.04 25.29
N VAL A 84 11.52 -1.73 24.73
CA VAL A 84 11.37 -1.88 23.27
C VAL A 84 10.09 -1.20 22.80
N GLU A 85 10.22 -0.22 21.93
CA GLU A 85 9.11 0.49 21.30
C GLU A 85 8.86 -0.04 19.88
N TYR A 86 7.67 -0.53 19.63
CA TYR A 86 7.17 -0.93 18.32
C TYR A 86 6.32 0.18 17.72
N THR A 87 6.71 0.68 16.59
CA THR A 87 5.90 1.62 15.79
C THR A 87 4.97 0.82 14.89
N LEU A 88 3.68 1.10 14.96
CA LEU A 88 2.62 0.39 14.25
C LEU A 88 1.97 1.28 13.20
N ASN A 89 1.57 0.69 12.09
CA ASN A 89 0.69 1.34 11.12
C ASN A 89 -0.79 1.21 11.55
N ARG A 90 -1.71 1.74 10.73
CA ARG A 90 -3.16 1.66 11.02
C ARG A 90 -3.77 0.25 10.96
N PHE A 91 -3.01 -0.74 10.50
CA PHE A 91 -3.42 -2.16 10.42
C PHE A 91 -2.80 -3.01 11.53
N ASP A 92 -2.19 -2.38 12.54
CA ASP A 92 -1.50 -3.04 13.66
C ASP A 92 -0.30 -3.88 13.24
N TRP A 93 0.35 -3.51 12.14
CA TRP A 93 1.60 -4.13 11.70
C TRP A 93 2.79 -3.30 12.16
N VAL A 94 3.83 -3.98 12.63
CA VAL A 94 5.09 -3.35 13.03
C VAL A 94 5.81 -2.84 11.79
N ILE A 95 6.01 -1.53 11.74
CA ILE A 95 6.77 -0.85 10.67
C ILE A 95 8.13 -0.33 11.16
N GLY A 96 8.36 -0.32 12.47
CA GLY A 96 9.61 0.10 13.07
C GLY A 96 9.75 -0.45 14.48
N THR A 97 11.01 -0.65 14.90
CA THR A 97 11.37 -1.07 16.26
C THR A 97 12.47 -0.16 16.76
N ARG A 98 12.34 0.34 17.99
CA ARG A 98 13.35 1.13 18.68
C ARG A 98 13.60 0.53 20.05
N VAL A 99 14.86 0.27 20.36
CA VAL A 99 15.28 -0.18 21.69
C VAL A 99 15.86 1.01 22.43
N SER A 100 15.44 1.20 23.68
CA SER A 100 15.93 2.31 24.51
C SER A 100 17.28 1.91 25.10
N GLY A 101 18.35 2.59 24.63
CA GLY A 101 19.70 2.45 25.18
C GLY A 101 20.80 2.08 24.19
N GLU A 102 20.58 1.17 23.29
CA GLU A 102 21.59 0.77 22.30
C GLU A 102 20.93 0.26 21.02
N LYS A 103 21.65 0.32 19.89
CA LYS A 103 21.17 -0.24 18.62
C LYS A 103 20.85 -1.72 18.83
N PRO A 104 19.66 -2.20 18.43
CA PRO A 104 19.31 -3.60 18.61
C PRO A 104 20.40 -4.47 17.99
N PRO A 105 20.88 -5.52 18.68
CA PRO A 105 21.86 -6.44 18.14
C PRO A 105 21.33 -7.03 16.84
N GLU A 106 22.21 -7.19 15.84
CA GLU A 106 21.85 -7.77 14.55
C GLU A 106 21.29 -9.18 14.76
N GLY A 107 19.97 -9.36 14.53
CA GLY A 107 19.27 -10.63 14.73
C GLY A 107 18.07 -10.55 15.70
N GLU A 108 17.92 -9.48 16.47
CA GLU A 108 16.82 -9.32 17.44
C GLU A 108 15.65 -8.45 16.96
N SER A 109 15.72 -7.90 15.76
CA SER A 109 14.61 -7.12 15.21
C SER A 109 13.46 -8.04 14.79
N VAL A 110 12.28 -7.74 15.32
CA VAL A 110 11.05 -8.37 14.82
C VAL A 110 10.94 -8.09 13.32
N PRO A 111 10.65 -9.10 12.48
CA PRO A 111 10.50 -8.89 11.05
C PRO A 111 9.49 -7.77 10.76
N PRO A 112 9.75 -6.88 9.79
CA PRO A 112 8.79 -5.87 9.39
C PRO A 112 7.49 -6.53 8.95
N PHE A 113 6.36 -5.87 9.20
CA PHE A 113 5.01 -6.36 8.94
C PHE A 113 4.60 -7.58 9.79
N THR A 114 5.23 -7.79 10.95
CA THR A 114 4.70 -8.68 11.98
C THR A 114 3.50 -8.01 12.65
N HIS A 115 2.48 -8.79 12.98
CA HIS A 115 1.32 -8.25 13.69
C HIS A 115 1.70 -7.84 15.12
N ALA A 116 1.19 -6.71 15.60
CA ALA A 116 1.53 -6.15 16.91
C ALA A 116 1.39 -7.16 18.06
N ARG A 117 0.33 -7.98 18.05
CA ARG A 117 0.12 -9.04 19.05
C ARG A 117 1.28 -10.02 19.10
N ASP A 118 1.76 -10.47 17.96
CA ASP A 118 2.83 -11.47 17.88
C ASP A 118 4.17 -10.88 18.29
N ALA A 119 4.43 -9.62 17.88
CA ALA A 119 5.64 -8.89 18.27
C ALA A 119 5.70 -8.68 19.80
N VAL A 120 4.60 -8.18 20.38
CA VAL A 120 4.50 -7.96 21.83
C VAL A 120 4.60 -9.26 22.59
N ARG A 121 3.93 -10.33 22.14
CA ARG A 121 4.03 -11.64 22.77
C ARG A 121 5.46 -12.16 22.79
N GLN A 122 6.17 -12.08 21.67
CA GLN A 122 7.58 -12.49 21.61
C GLN A 122 8.47 -11.67 22.54
N ALA A 123 8.23 -10.35 22.65
CA ALA A 123 8.97 -9.50 23.58
C ALA A 123 8.69 -9.89 25.03
N VAL A 124 7.45 -10.08 25.39
CA VAL A 124 7.04 -10.48 26.76
C VAL A 124 7.59 -11.87 27.12
N GLU A 125 7.50 -12.85 26.22
CA GLU A 125 8.08 -14.19 26.44
C GLU A 125 9.59 -14.13 26.65
N ARG A 126 10.29 -13.24 25.94
CA ARG A 126 11.73 -13.03 26.10
C ARG A 126 12.07 -12.42 27.47
N GLU A 127 11.34 -11.39 27.90
CA GLU A 127 11.54 -10.78 29.20
C GLU A 127 11.34 -11.79 30.34
N TYR A 128 10.35 -12.63 30.24
CA TYR A 128 10.13 -13.71 31.21
C TYR A 128 11.25 -14.77 31.16
N ALA A 129 11.74 -15.13 29.99
CA ALA A 129 12.88 -16.03 29.86
C ALA A 129 14.17 -15.46 30.49
N ASN A 130 14.30 -14.12 30.48
CA ASN A 130 15.38 -13.41 31.17
C ASN A 130 15.19 -13.26 32.68
N GLY A 131 14.07 -13.78 33.23
CA GLY A 131 13.79 -13.77 34.67
C GLY A 131 13.05 -12.54 35.16
N GLN A 132 12.50 -11.72 34.28
CA GLN A 132 11.68 -10.57 34.66
C GLN A 132 10.27 -11.06 35.10
N GLU A 133 9.87 -10.71 36.33
CA GLU A 133 8.54 -11.05 36.86
C GLU A 133 7.47 -10.01 36.52
N ASN A 134 7.89 -8.77 36.21
CA ASN A 134 6.99 -7.65 35.95
C ASN A 134 7.32 -7.01 34.62
N VAL A 135 6.45 -7.19 33.63
CA VAL A 135 6.54 -6.54 32.33
C VAL A 135 5.38 -5.56 32.20
N SER A 136 5.69 -4.33 31.84
CA SER A 136 4.69 -3.28 31.61
C SER A 136 4.55 -3.02 30.10
N ILE A 137 3.33 -2.95 29.61
CA ILE A 137 3.03 -2.60 28.22
C ILE A 137 2.35 -1.24 28.20
N THR A 138 2.92 -0.29 27.47
CA THR A 138 2.34 1.03 27.27
C THR A 138 1.89 1.19 25.84
N VAL A 139 0.60 1.44 25.63
CA VAL A 139 0.00 1.69 24.31
C VAL A 139 -0.21 3.18 24.14
N SER A 140 0.30 3.73 23.05
CA SER A 140 0.12 5.13 22.67
C SER A 140 -0.46 5.22 21.25
N SER A 141 -1.47 6.07 21.06
CA SER A 141 -2.08 6.34 19.77
C SER A 141 -2.59 7.76 19.69
N HIS A 142 -2.69 8.33 18.50
CA HIS A 142 -3.33 9.63 18.27
C HIS A 142 -4.83 9.62 18.57
N ASP A 143 -5.47 8.45 18.49
CA ASP A 143 -6.88 8.24 18.74
C ASP A 143 -7.07 7.37 20.01
N SER A 144 -7.81 7.91 20.98
CA SER A 144 -8.09 7.21 22.25
C SER A 144 -8.89 5.92 22.05
N GLY A 145 -9.85 5.90 21.12
CA GLY A 145 -10.62 4.71 20.80
C GLY A 145 -9.74 3.62 20.19
N ARG A 146 -8.74 4.02 19.42
CA ARG A 146 -7.76 3.10 18.85
C ARG A 146 -6.83 2.52 19.92
N ALA A 147 -6.35 3.36 20.84
CA ALA A 147 -5.51 2.91 21.93
C ALA A 147 -6.23 1.85 22.80
N GLU A 148 -7.51 2.05 23.07
CA GLU A 148 -8.32 1.08 23.83
C GLU A 148 -8.55 -0.23 23.05
N GLY A 149 -8.81 -0.14 21.73
CA GLY A 149 -8.94 -1.31 20.86
C GLY A 149 -7.66 -2.14 20.79
N LEU A 150 -6.49 -1.49 20.70
CA LEU A 150 -5.19 -2.15 20.76
C LEU A 150 -4.96 -2.81 22.11
N ARG A 151 -5.28 -2.13 23.21
CA ARG A 151 -5.21 -2.69 24.56
C ARG A 151 -6.06 -3.94 24.67
N GLU A 152 -7.33 -3.88 24.29
CA GLU A 152 -8.24 -5.04 24.34
C GLU A 152 -7.71 -6.21 23.49
N MET A 153 -7.13 -5.92 22.32
CA MET A 153 -6.51 -6.93 21.46
C MET A 153 -5.31 -7.60 22.11
N LEU A 154 -4.48 -6.84 22.85
CA LEU A 154 -3.31 -7.37 23.55
C LEU A 154 -3.69 -8.13 24.83
N GLU A 155 -4.78 -7.74 25.51
CA GLU A 155 -5.29 -8.43 26.71
C GLU A 155 -5.94 -9.79 26.40
N LYS A 156 -6.53 -9.95 25.19
CA LYS A 156 -7.17 -11.21 24.82
C LYS A 156 -6.13 -12.30 24.57
N PRO A 157 -6.20 -13.46 25.25
CA PRO A 157 -5.36 -14.60 24.93
C PRO A 157 -5.60 -15.01 23.47
N GLY A 158 -4.54 -15.16 22.69
CA GLY A 158 -4.65 -15.60 21.30
C GLY A 158 -5.22 -17.02 21.22
N ASP A 159 -6.11 -17.28 20.26
CA ASP A 159 -6.82 -18.56 20.03
C ASP A 159 -5.89 -19.78 19.73
N GLY A 160 -4.59 -19.65 19.86
CA GLY A 160 -3.62 -20.66 19.44
C GLY A 160 -2.76 -21.29 20.54
N HIS A 161 -2.94 -20.92 21.80
CA HIS A 161 -2.07 -21.45 22.86
C HIS A 161 -2.82 -22.41 23.76
N ARG A 162 -2.42 -23.70 23.72
CA ARG A 162 -2.79 -24.71 24.74
C ARG A 162 -2.43 -24.15 26.11
N ASP A 163 -3.41 -24.21 26.99
CA ASP A 163 -3.34 -23.82 28.38
C ASP A 163 -2.44 -24.81 29.14
N ASP A 164 -1.14 -24.65 29.03
CA ASP A 164 -0.21 -25.37 29.92
C ASP A 164 -0.17 -24.58 31.22
N GLY A 165 -1.02 -24.93 32.16
CA GLY A 165 -1.25 -24.41 33.51
C GLY A 165 -0.14 -23.67 34.26
N ALA A 166 0.74 -22.95 33.61
CA ALA A 166 1.71 -22.07 34.20
C ALA A 166 1.04 -20.75 34.59
N GLU A 167 1.14 -20.43 35.85
CA GLU A 167 0.69 -19.19 36.49
C GLU A 167 1.30 -17.99 35.71
N ARG A 168 0.44 -17.29 34.96
CA ARG A 168 0.89 -16.17 34.16
C ARG A 168 1.21 -14.98 35.07
N PRO A 169 2.42 -14.42 35.02
CA PRO A 169 2.75 -13.25 35.81
C PRO A 169 1.87 -12.06 35.35
N ALA A 170 1.64 -11.14 36.28
CA ALA A 170 0.70 -10.04 36.10
C ALA A 170 1.16 -9.03 35.04
N LEU A 171 0.64 -9.18 33.83
CA LEU A 171 0.86 -8.22 32.75
C LEU A 171 0.13 -6.91 33.08
N ARG A 172 0.86 -5.79 33.18
CA ARG A 172 0.26 -4.46 33.39
C ARG A 172 0.22 -3.70 32.07
N ILE A 173 -0.97 -3.56 31.48
CA ILE A 173 -1.16 -2.76 30.28
C ILE A 173 -1.66 -1.36 30.68
N ARG A 174 -0.96 -0.32 30.21
CA ARG A 174 -1.30 1.09 30.42
C ARG A 174 -1.54 1.76 29.09
N THR A 175 -2.48 2.69 29.06
CA THR A 175 -2.69 3.59 27.91
C THR A 175 -2.06 4.93 28.24
N ALA A 176 -1.10 5.37 27.41
CA ALA A 176 -0.53 6.72 27.52
C ALA A 176 -1.45 7.73 26.84
N PRO A 177 -1.58 8.95 27.36
CA PRO A 177 -2.25 10.02 26.66
C PRO A 177 -1.54 10.29 25.32
N PRO A 178 -2.27 10.76 24.27
CA PRO A 178 -1.68 11.09 22.99
C PRO A 178 -0.53 12.07 23.21
N ALA A 179 0.61 11.81 22.57
CA ALA A 179 1.76 12.72 22.64
C ALA A 179 1.29 14.09 22.15
N SER A 180 1.25 15.06 23.06
CA SER A 180 0.94 16.44 22.71
C SER A 180 1.98 16.90 21.71
N GLU A 181 1.52 17.27 20.52
CA GLU A 181 2.28 17.95 19.49
C GLU A 181 3.06 19.10 20.17
N LYS A 182 4.37 18.96 20.29
CA LYS A 182 5.23 20.09 20.68
C LYS A 182 5.09 21.09 19.54
N THR A 183 4.16 22.02 19.70
CA THR A 183 4.14 23.27 18.96
C THR A 183 5.51 23.90 19.13
N GLY A 184 6.33 23.79 18.09
CA GLY A 184 7.60 24.48 18.01
C GLY A 184 7.30 25.96 17.86
N ASP A 185 7.33 26.68 18.96
CA ASP A 185 7.54 28.12 18.98
C ASP A 185 8.94 28.40 18.46
N MET A 186 9.02 28.96 17.26
CA MET A 186 10.05 29.91 16.86
C MET A 186 9.59 30.69 15.64
#